data_eddc3ad1caf4a77f3d8be35411dfce13
#
_entry.id   eddc3ad1caf4a77f3d8be35411dfce13
#
_cell.length_a   1.000
_cell.length_b   1.000
_cell.length_c   1.000
_cell.angle_alpha   90.00
_cell.angle_beta   90.00
_cell.angle_gamma   90.00
#
_symmetry.space_group_name_H-M   'P 1'
#
loop_
_entity.id
_entity.type
_entity.pdbx_description
1 polymer ?
#
loop_
_entity_poly.entity_id
_entity_poly.type
_entity_poly.pdbx_seq_one_letter_code
_entity_poly.pdbx_strand_id
1 'polypeptide(L)'
;MKTTPAGVYNRLYDLDRASLPAAARAEIESIMTEIMFDLRASAAKTTEANAIKMIRAMLKTNEGRREALAHSWIINENGTAYQCAMDGYRAFRFKKHLSDLPAMPEGVEPIDLAKLYNAHLPKCTRRIEYIDREAVKAFIEIEYARHGSRHTPEWDIGPGLPAVNAVYLYELLTIYPDAALFADPDNYLNPIFAASEFGDALLLPVRSHAKAKAENARKIIREAENDSISLDQFAAIVDVVA
;
A
#
# COMPACT_ATOMS: atom_id res chain seq x y z
N MET A 1 0.71 25.59 9.21
CA MET A 1 0.32 24.32 8.56
C MET A 1 -1.14 24.03 8.89
N LYS A 2 -2.03 23.93 7.90
CA LYS A 2 -3.41 23.51 8.15
C LYS A 2 -3.41 22.03 8.48
N THR A 3 -3.88 21.68 9.65
CA THR A 3 -3.99 20.28 10.07
C THR A 3 -5.19 19.66 9.35
N THR A 4 -4.96 18.65 8.52
CA THR A 4 -6.05 17.92 7.85
C THR A 4 -6.77 17.00 8.84
N PRO A 5 -8.05 16.65 8.64
CA PRO A 5 -8.76 15.69 9.50
C PRO A 5 -8.00 14.37 9.66
N ALA A 6 -7.40 13.89 8.59
CA ALA A 6 -6.58 12.71 8.58
C ALA A 6 -5.28 12.85 9.42
N GLY A 7 -4.64 14.01 9.37
CA GLY A 7 -3.49 14.31 10.24
C GLY A 7 -3.86 14.37 11.72
N VAL A 8 -5.07 14.82 12.05
CA VAL A 8 -5.60 14.77 13.43
C VAL A 8 -5.83 13.31 13.83
N TYR A 9 -6.46 12.52 12.97
CA TYR A 9 -6.71 11.10 13.25
C TYR A 9 -5.42 10.33 13.56
N ASN A 10 -4.36 10.50 12.76
CA ASN A 10 -3.09 9.83 12.99
C ASN A 10 -2.45 10.25 14.33
N ARG A 11 -2.45 11.55 14.67
CA ARG A 11 -1.96 12.02 15.97
C ARG A 11 -2.72 11.40 17.14
N LEU A 12 -4.04 11.30 17.05
CA LEU A 12 -4.87 10.66 18.08
C LEU A 12 -4.62 9.16 18.16
N TYR A 13 -4.32 8.53 17.01
CA TYR A 13 -4.00 7.11 16.94
C TYR A 13 -2.67 6.78 17.64
N ASP A 14 -1.66 7.64 17.49
CA ASP A 14 -0.30 7.45 18.02
C ASP A 14 -0.18 7.80 19.52
N LEU A 15 -1.24 8.38 20.12
CA LEU A 15 -1.25 8.62 21.56
C LEU A 15 -1.18 7.30 22.34
N ASP A 16 -0.33 7.26 23.36
CA ASP A 16 -0.35 6.17 24.35
C ASP A 16 -1.64 6.24 25.18
N ARG A 17 -2.70 5.66 24.60
CA ARG A 17 -4.04 5.66 25.21
C ARG A 17 -4.13 4.83 26.47
N ALA A 18 -3.20 3.90 26.69
CA ALA A 18 -3.18 3.07 27.88
C ALA A 18 -2.84 3.89 29.14
N SER A 19 -2.06 4.97 28.98
CA SER A 19 -1.68 5.88 30.08
C SER A 19 -2.76 6.92 30.41
N LEU A 20 -3.81 7.05 29.58
CA LEU A 20 -4.84 8.08 29.76
C LEU A 20 -5.98 7.61 30.70
N PRO A 21 -6.62 8.55 31.43
CA PRO A 21 -7.86 8.28 32.17
C PRO A 21 -8.96 7.71 31.24
N ALA A 22 -9.81 6.84 31.78
CA ALA A 22 -10.87 6.18 31.01
C ALA A 22 -11.79 7.15 30.27
N ALA A 23 -12.16 8.28 30.89
CA ALA A 23 -12.99 9.32 30.27
C ALA A 23 -12.30 9.97 29.07
N ALA A 24 -11.03 10.33 29.17
CA ALA A 24 -10.25 10.91 28.08
C ALA A 24 -10.07 9.92 26.92
N ARG A 25 -9.90 8.63 27.21
CA ARG A 25 -9.81 7.56 26.23
C ARG A 25 -11.10 7.44 25.43
N ALA A 26 -12.26 7.40 26.12
CA ALA A 26 -13.57 7.33 25.48
C ALA A 26 -13.84 8.53 24.58
N GLU A 27 -13.45 9.74 24.99
CA GLU A 27 -13.61 10.96 24.20
C GLU A 27 -12.73 10.94 22.94
N ILE A 28 -11.48 10.50 23.05
CA ILE A 28 -10.58 10.33 21.89
C ILE A 28 -11.14 9.31 20.90
N GLU A 29 -11.68 8.20 21.38
CA GLU A 29 -12.31 7.18 20.51
C GLU A 29 -13.56 7.72 19.80
N SER A 30 -14.36 8.55 20.48
CA SER A 30 -15.49 9.25 19.87
C SER A 30 -15.05 10.19 18.75
N ILE A 31 -14.06 11.06 19.03
CA ILE A 31 -13.51 12.00 18.04
C ILE A 31 -12.91 11.25 16.84
N MET A 32 -12.17 10.18 17.09
CA MET A 32 -11.62 9.35 16.01
C MET A 32 -12.72 8.73 15.14
N THR A 33 -13.81 8.30 15.75
CA THR A 33 -14.97 7.73 15.05
C THR A 33 -15.65 8.78 14.18
N GLU A 34 -15.84 10.00 14.68
CA GLU A 34 -16.42 11.12 13.91
C GLU A 34 -15.54 11.51 12.71
N ILE A 35 -14.22 11.65 12.94
CA ILE A 35 -13.27 11.95 11.86
C ILE A 35 -13.32 10.87 10.78
N MET A 36 -13.34 9.58 11.18
CA MET A 36 -13.45 8.48 10.22
C MET A 36 -14.78 8.50 9.47
N PHE A 37 -15.87 8.83 10.14
CA PHE A 37 -17.18 8.96 9.48
C PHE A 37 -17.17 10.07 8.43
N ASP A 38 -16.62 11.25 8.74
CA ASP A 38 -16.51 12.37 7.81
C ASP A 38 -15.59 12.05 6.62
N LEU A 39 -14.46 11.38 6.86
CA LEU A 39 -13.56 10.91 5.81
C LEU A 39 -14.26 9.91 4.88
N ARG A 40 -15.04 8.98 5.43
CA ARG A 40 -15.84 8.00 4.66
C ARG A 40 -16.97 8.67 3.87
N ALA A 41 -17.70 9.60 4.47
CA ALA A 41 -18.79 10.31 3.83
C ALA A 41 -18.32 11.17 2.65
N SER A 42 -17.17 11.82 2.77
CA SER A 42 -16.56 12.57 1.66
C SER A 42 -16.00 11.65 0.57
N ALA A 43 -15.52 10.47 0.94
CA ALA A 43 -15.02 9.46 0.02
C ALA A 43 -16.11 8.76 -0.79
N ALA A 44 -17.25 8.45 -0.18
CA ALA A 44 -18.33 7.66 -0.79
C ALA A 44 -18.93 8.29 -2.05
N LYS A 45 -18.84 9.59 -2.22
CA LYS A 45 -19.44 10.33 -3.35
C LYS A 45 -18.75 10.14 -4.71
N THR A 46 -17.56 9.55 -4.77
CA THR A 46 -16.74 9.48 -6.02
C THR A 46 -16.18 8.09 -6.31
N THR A 47 -16.41 7.10 -5.45
CA THR A 47 -15.58 5.90 -5.38
C THR A 47 -15.82 4.91 -6.51
N GLU A 48 -17.07 4.59 -6.84
CA GLU A 48 -17.38 3.50 -7.78
C GLU A 48 -16.98 3.82 -9.23
N ALA A 49 -17.35 5.01 -9.73
CA ALA A 49 -17.00 5.43 -11.09
C ALA A 49 -15.48 5.58 -11.29
N ASN A 50 -14.77 6.09 -10.27
CA ASN A 50 -13.32 6.21 -10.30
C ASN A 50 -12.66 4.84 -10.22
N ALA A 51 -13.15 3.94 -9.37
CA ALA A 51 -12.65 2.58 -9.29
C ALA A 51 -12.80 1.85 -10.63
N ILE A 52 -13.98 1.88 -11.23
CA ILE A 52 -14.23 1.27 -12.54
C ILE A 52 -13.27 1.84 -13.60
N LYS A 53 -13.14 3.17 -13.67
CA LYS A 53 -12.24 3.83 -14.63
C LYS A 53 -10.78 3.38 -14.46
N MET A 54 -10.28 3.37 -13.22
CA MET A 54 -8.89 3.02 -12.92
C MET A 54 -8.62 1.54 -13.14
N ILE A 55 -9.51 0.67 -12.67
CA ILE A 55 -9.36 -0.78 -12.88
C ILE A 55 -9.45 -1.13 -14.37
N ARG A 56 -10.35 -0.53 -15.13
CA ARG A 56 -10.39 -0.71 -16.59
C ARG A 56 -9.08 -0.30 -17.26
N ALA A 57 -8.54 0.87 -16.90
CA ALA A 57 -7.25 1.32 -17.44
C ALA A 57 -6.12 0.34 -17.09
N MET A 58 -6.10 -0.17 -15.86
CA MET A 58 -5.14 -1.18 -15.41
C MET A 58 -5.27 -2.48 -16.22
N LEU A 59 -6.47 -3.03 -16.35
CA LEU A 59 -6.73 -4.27 -17.09
C LEU A 59 -6.35 -4.13 -18.57
N LYS A 60 -6.69 -3.00 -19.19
CA LYS A 60 -6.36 -2.69 -20.59
C LYS A 60 -4.86 -2.72 -20.88
N THR A 61 -4.00 -2.35 -19.93
CA THR A 61 -2.53 -2.41 -20.13
C THR A 61 -2.00 -3.83 -20.29
N ASN A 62 -2.79 -4.84 -19.92
CA ASN A 62 -2.44 -6.26 -19.98
C ASN A 62 -3.05 -6.98 -21.17
N GLU A 63 -3.92 -6.34 -21.96
CA GLU A 63 -4.49 -6.91 -23.18
C GLU A 63 -3.37 -7.38 -24.13
N GLY A 64 -3.50 -8.61 -24.62
CA GLY A 64 -2.53 -9.24 -25.52
C GLY A 64 -1.19 -9.66 -24.89
N ARG A 65 -1.03 -9.50 -23.56
CA ARG A 65 0.17 -9.95 -22.84
C ARG A 65 -0.11 -11.15 -21.93
N ARG A 66 -1.09 -11.03 -21.08
CA ARG A 66 -1.52 -12.03 -20.11
C ARG A 66 -3.03 -11.97 -19.95
N GLU A 67 -3.73 -12.89 -20.59
CA GLU A 67 -5.20 -12.92 -20.63
C GLU A 67 -5.82 -12.82 -19.24
N ALA A 68 -5.32 -13.61 -18.29
CA ALA A 68 -5.80 -13.61 -16.90
C ALA A 68 -5.64 -12.25 -16.17
N LEU A 69 -4.74 -11.37 -16.62
CA LEU A 69 -4.52 -10.04 -16.04
C LEU A 69 -5.31 -8.94 -16.76
N ALA A 70 -5.93 -9.25 -17.92
CA ALA A 70 -6.75 -8.30 -18.68
C ALA A 70 -8.22 -8.31 -18.25
N HIS A 71 -8.60 -9.19 -17.33
CA HIS A 71 -9.99 -9.44 -16.93
C HIS A 71 -10.18 -9.44 -15.43
N SER A 72 -11.42 -9.20 -14.99
CA SER A 72 -11.85 -9.38 -13.60
C SER A 72 -12.52 -10.74 -13.43
N TRP A 73 -12.45 -11.28 -12.21
CA TRP A 73 -13.09 -12.57 -11.87
C TRP A 73 -13.71 -12.52 -10.48
N ILE A 74 -14.54 -13.49 -10.17
CA ILE A 74 -15.20 -13.62 -8.86
C ILE A 74 -14.53 -14.76 -8.09
N ILE A 75 -14.24 -14.51 -6.80
CA ILE A 75 -13.88 -15.53 -5.83
C ILE A 75 -14.89 -15.50 -4.68
N ASN A 76 -15.10 -16.67 -4.07
CA ASN A 76 -15.90 -16.79 -2.85
C ASN A 76 -14.97 -17.19 -1.71
N GLU A 77 -14.87 -16.36 -0.69
CA GLU A 77 -14.03 -16.59 0.46
C GLU A 77 -14.81 -16.32 1.74
N ASN A 78 -14.89 -17.32 2.62
CA ASN A 78 -15.63 -17.23 3.89
C ASN A 78 -17.08 -16.74 3.75
N GLY A 79 -17.78 -17.14 2.69
CA GLY A 79 -19.16 -16.73 2.41
C GLY A 79 -19.32 -15.34 1.80
N THR A 80 -18.22 -14.64 1.52
CA THR A 80 -18.21 -13.33 0.84
C THR A 80 -17.74 -13.51 -0.60
N ALA A 81 -18.53 -12.99 -1.55
CA ALA A 81 -18.12 -12.93 -2.95
C ALA A 81 -17.28 -11.65 -3.16
N TYR A 82 -16.10 -11.82 -3.71
CA TYR A 82 -15.22 -10.71 -4.11
C TYR A 82 -15.06 -10.70 -5.62
N GLN A 83 -15.21 -9.51 -6.23
CA GLN A 83 -14.74 -9.29 -7.58
C GLN A 83 -13.26 -8.89 -7.54
N CYS A 84 -12.42 -9.57 -8.27
CA CYS A 84 -10.97 -9.42 -8.24
C CYS A 84 -10.44 -8.84 -9.54
N ALA A 85 -9.37 -8.05 -9.44
CA ALA A 85 -8.59 -7.54 -10.57
C ALA A 85 -7.13 -7.36 -10.14
N MET A 86 -6.17 -7.62 -11.04
CA MET A 86 -4.75 -7.38 -10.76
C MET A 86 -3.94 -7.15 -12.04
N ASP A 87 -2.74 -6.55 -11.89
CA ASP A 87 -1.80 -6.31 -13.01
C ASP A 87 -0.39 -6.92 -12.78
N GLY A 88 -0.23 -7.69 -11.71
CA GLY A 88 1.06 -8.27 -11.31
C GLY A 88 1.89 -7.39 -10.37
N TYR A 89 1.49 -6.12 -10.16
CA TYR A 89 2.10 -5.19 -9.20
C TYR A 89 1.15 -4.80 -8.07
N ARG A 90 -0.13 -4.88 -8.32
CA ARG A 90 -1.21 -4.60 -7.38
C ARG A 90 -2.39 -5.52 -7.65
N ALA A 91 -3.11 -5.85 -6.58
CA ALA A 91 -4.30 -6.68 -6.63
C ALA A 91 -5.40 -6.03 -5.82
N PHE A 92 -6.63 -6.09 -6.32
CA PHE A 92 -7.82 -5.51 -5.71
C PHE A 92 -8.88 -6.59 -5.54
N ARG A 93 -9.57 -6.58 -4.40
CA ARG A 93 -10.77 -7.37 -4.12
C ARG A 93 -11.89 -6.44 -3.71
N PHE A 94 -12.97 -6.42 -4.47
CA PHE A 94 -14.16 -5.60 -4.22
C PHE A 94 -15.27 -6.46 -3.64
N LYS A 95 -15.84 -6.06 -2.50
CA LYS A 95 -17.02 -6.70 -1.89
C LYS A 95 -18.29 -6.42 -2.69
N LYS A 96 -18.31 -5.38 -3.50
CA LYS A 96 -19.38 -5.00 -4.39
C LYS A 96 -19.02 -5.34 -5.84
N HIS A 97 -19.95 -5.94 -6.57
CA HIS A 97 -19.75 -6.19 -7.99
C HIS A 97 -19.74 -4.87 -8.78
N LEU A 98 -18.66 -4.62 -9.48
CA LEU A 98 -18.50 -3.50 -10.41
C LEU A 98 -18.95 -3.94 -11.80
N SER A 99 -20.14 -3.51 -12.23
CA SER A 99 -20.86 -4.05 -13.39
C SER A 99 -20.14 -3.93 -14.73
N ASP A 100 -19.22 -3.01 -14.82
CA ASP A 100 -18.62 -2.64 -16.12
C ASP A 100 -17.17 -3.11 -16.33
N LEU A 101 -16.66 -4.00 -15.50
CA LEU A 101 -15.32 -4.58 -15.71
C LEU A 101 -15.38 -5.76 -16.67
N PRO A 102 -14.36 -5.93 -17.55
CA PRO A 102 -14.27 -7.09 -18.43
C PRO A 102 -14.23 -8.38 -17.61
N ALA A 103 -15.17 -9.27 -17.86
CA ALA A 103 -15.25 -10.57 -17.19
C ALA A 103 -14.23 -11.56 -17.80
N MET A 104 -13.78 -12.52 -16.98
CA MET A 104 -12.86 -13.58 -17.39
C MET A 104 -13.49 -14.42 -18.52
N PRO A 105 -12.83 -14.62 -19.66
CA PRO A 105 -13.30 -15.48 -20.72
C PRO A 105 -13.38 -16.94 -20.29
N GLU A 106 -14.27 -17.70 -20.93
CA GLU A 106 -14.35 -19.14 -20.71
C GLU A 106 -13.03 -19.84 -21.10
N GLY A 107 -12.58 -20.77 -20.26
CA GLY A 107 -11.34 -21.51 -20.48
C GLY A 107 -10.05 -20.78 -20.02
N VAL A 108 -10.13 -19.55 -19.55
CA VAL A 108 -8.99 -18.86 -18.94
C VAL A 108 -9.04 -19.07 -17.43
N GLU A 109 -7.99 -19.66 -16.88
CA GLU A 109 -7.88 -19.84 -15.44
C GLU A 109 -7.52 -18.52 -14.72
N PRO A 110 -8.30 -18.11 -13.71
CA PRO A 110 -7.97 -16.94 -12.91
C PRO A 110 -6.72 -17.19 -12.06
N ILE A 111 -6.05 -16.12 -11.69
CA ILE A 111 -4.92 -16.19 -10.76
C ILE A 111 -5.47 -16.50 -9.35
N ASP A 112 -4.82 -17.43 -8.66
CA ASP A 112 -5.14 -17.77 -7.27
C ASP A 112 -4.77 -16.64 -6.32
N LEU A 113 -5.68 -15.66 -6.23
CA LEU A 113 -5.50 -14.48 -5.40
C LEU A 113 -5.64 -14.82 -3.91
N ALA A 114 -6.45 -15.83 -3.56
CA ALA A 114 -6.59 -16.26 -2.18
C ALA A 114 -5.26 -16.78 -1.63
N LYS A 115 -4.51 -17.55 -2.41
CA LYS A 115 -3.16 -18.00 -2.05
C LYS A 115 -2.21 -16.82 -1.81
N LEU A 116 -2.25 -15.80 -2.66
CA LEU A 116 -1.43 -14.60 -2.53
C LEU A 116 -1.75 -13.85 -1.22
N TYR A 117 -3.03 -13.64 -0.94
CA TYR A 117 -3.47 -12.96 0.29
C TYR A 117 -3.10 -13.76 1.54
N ASN A 118 -3.36 -15.05 1.55
CA ASN A 118 -3.03 -15.93 2.68
C ASN A 118 -1.52 -15.98 2.98
N ALA A 119 -0.67 -15.82 1.97
CA ALA A 119 0.77 -15.80 2.15
C ALA A 119 1.30 -14.49 2.79
N HIS A 120 0.63 -13.36 2.57
CA HIS A 120 1.14 -12.03 2.94
C HIS A 120 0.33 -11.35 4.03
N LEU A 121 -1.01 -11.46 4.01
CA LEU A 121 -1.89 -10.76 4.96
C LEU A 121 -1.55 -11.01 6.44
N PRO A 122 -1.26 -12.25 6.91
CA PRO A 122 -0.93 -12.48 8.32
C PRO A 122 0.35 -11.78 8.80
N LYS A 123 1.22 -11.37 7.87
CA LYS A 123 2.49 -10.69 8.14
C LYS A 123 2.36 -9.17 8.17
N CYS A 124 1.31 -8.62 7.52
CA CYS A 124 1.05 -7.18 7.46
C CYS A 124 0.42 -6.69 8.76
N THR A 125 1.21 -6.64 9.83
CA THR A 125 0.74 -6.30 11.20
C THR A 125 1.03 -4.87 11.60
N ARG A 126 2.02 -4.21 10.98
CA ARG A 126 2.37 -2.83 11.27
C ARG A 126 1.47 -1.89 10.48
N ARG A 127 0.64 -1.13 11.18
CA ARG A 127 -0.15 -0.08 10.57
C ARG A 127 0.75 1.05 10.07
N ILE A 128 0.47 1.53 8.85
CA ILE A 128 1.10 2.70 8.25
C ILE A 128 0.27 3.93 8.62
N GLU A 129 0.96 5.04 8.91
CA GLU A 129 0.31 6.34 9.10
C GLU A 129 -0.52 6.73 7.86
N TYR A 130 -1.53 7.56 8.10
CA TYR A 130 -2.37 8.04 7.01
C TYR A 130 -1.53 8.80 5.98
N ILE A 131 -1.63 8.36 4.74
CA ILE A 131 -0.98 9.00 3.60
C ILE A 131 -2.03 9.87 2.89
N ASP A 132 -1.75 11.17 2.80
CA ASP A 132 -2.60 12.11 2.06
C ASP A 132 -2.46 11.86 0.55
N ARG A 133 -3.55 11.48 -0.09
CA ARG A 133 -3.63 11.24 -1.53
C ARG A 133 -3.18 12.44 -2.35
N GLU A 134 -3.56 13.67 -1.95
CA GLU A 134 -3.18 14.88 -2.68
C GLU A 134 -1.68 15.18 -2.54
N ALA A 135 -1.06 14.83 -1.41
CA ALA A 135 0.39 14.91 -1.26
C ALA A 135 1.11 13.92 -2.19
N VAL A 136 0.59 12.70 -2.34
CA VAL A 136 1.13 11.71 -3.29
C VAL A 136 1.01 12.22 -4.73
N LYS A 137 -0.13 12.81 -5.10
CA LYS A 137 -0.35 13.41 -6.42
C LYS A 137 0.65 14.53 -6.71
N ALA A 138 0.82 15.47 -5.78
CA ALA A 138 1.76 16.59 -5.93
C ALA A 138 3.21 16.07 -6.08
N PHE A 139 3.57 15.02 -5.33
CA PHE A 139 4.86 14.38 -5.47
C PHE A 139 5.07 13.78 -6.88
N ILE A 140 4.07 13.07 -7.42
CA ILE A 140 4.12 12.51 -8.78
C ILE A 140 4.34 13.62 -9.82
N GLU A 141 3.62 14.73 -9.70
CA GLU A 141 3.74 15.87 -10.60
C GLU A 141 5.16 16.47 -10.57
N ILE A 142 5.75 16.61 -9.38
CA ILE A 142 7.12 17.10 -9.19
C ILE A 142 8.14 16.13 -9.82
N GLU A 143 8.00 14.84 -9.56
CA GLU A 143 8.91 13.82 -10.10
C GLU A 143 8.85 13.76 -11.63
N TYR A 144 7.67 13.85 -12.21
CA TYR A 144 7.51 13.88 -13.66
C TYR A 144 8.05 15.18 -14.27
N ALA A 145 7.93 16.33 -13.59
CA ALA A 145 8.53 17.58 -14.05
C ALA A 145 10.07 17.53 -14.05
N ARG A 146 10.66 16.80 -13.09
CA ARG A 146 12.12 16.68 -12.95
C ARG A 146 12.72 15.62 -13.88
N HIS A 147 12.07 14.48 -14.03
CA HIS A 147 12.65 13.28 -14.62
C HIS A 147 11.91 12.81 -15.88
N GLY A 148 10.79 13.44 -16.24
CA GLY A 148 9.94 13.09 -17.37
C GLY A 148 8.95 11.96 -17.05
N SER A 149 7.93 11.83 -17.90
CA SER A 149 6.80 10.91 -17.69
C SER A 149 7.13 9.41 -17.77
N ARG A 150 8.34 9.06 -18.20
CA ARG A 150 8.82 7.65 -18.22
C ARG A 150 9.45 7.24 -16.90
N HIS A 151 9.74 8.19 -16.02
CA HIS A 151 10.24 7.92 -14.69
C HIS A 151 9.17 7.20 -13.84
N THR A 152 9.59 6.29 -12.99
CA THR A 152 8.72 5.65 -12.00
C THR A 152 8.94 6.33 -10.66
N PRO A 153 8.04 7.25 -10.24
CA PRO A 153 8.21 7.93 -8.96
C PRO A 153 8.02 6.93 -7.81
N GLU A 154 8.99 6.91 -6.89
CA GLU A 154 8.99 6.02 -5.73
C GLU A 154 8.60 6.79 -4.47
N TRP A 155 7.49 6.41 -3.85
CA TRP A 155 7.05 6.97 -2.57
C TRP A 155 7.66 6.17 -1.42
N ASP A 156 8.44 6.82 -0.59
CA ASP A 156 8.95 6.23 0.65
C ASP A 156 7.88 6.30 1.75
N ILE A 157 7.42 5.15 2.19
CA ILE A 157 6.39 5.05 3.25
C ILE A 157 6.98 5.42 4.63
N GLY A 158 8.27 5.23 4.83
CA GLY A 158 8.93 5.57 6.08
C GLY A 158 10.03 4.59 6.51
N PRO A 159 10.67 4.85 7.64
CA PRO A 159 11.79 4.02 8.13
C PRO A 159 11.38 2.57 8.36
N GLY A 160 12.13 1.64 7.75
CA GLY A 160 11.85 0.20 7.86
C GLY A 160 10.58 -0.26 7.13
N LEU A 161 9.96 0.60 6.33
CA LEU A 161 8.80 0.29 5.52
C LEU A 161 9.17 0.26 4.04
N PRO A 162 8.36 -0.41 3.20
CA PRO A 162 8.63 -0.49 1.76
C PRO A 162 8.54 0.88 1.07
N ALA A 163 9.30 1.07 0.00
CA ALA A 163 8.98 2.08 -0.99
C ALA A 163 8.02 1.49 -2.02
N VAL A 164 7.11 2.28 -2.55
CA VAL A 164 6.11 1.85 -3.53
C VAL A 164 6.08 2.79 -4.73
N ASN A 165 5.57 2.30 -5.85
CA ASN A 165 5.27 3.18 -6.98
C ASN A 165 4.19 4.20 -6.57
N ALA A 166 4.53 5.49 -6.59
CA ALA A 166 3.65 6.56 -6.16
C ALA A 166 2.35 6.63 -6.98
N VAL A 167 2.42 6.31 -8.28
CA VAL A 167 1.22 6.28 -9.15
C VAL A 167 0.26 5.19 -8.70
N TYR A 168 0.78 3.99 -8.40
CA TYR A 168 -0.04 2.89 -7.92
C TYR A 168 -0.62 3.15 -6.52
N LEU A 169 0.15 3.79 -5.65
CA LEU A 169 -0.33 4.23 -4.35
C LEU A 169 -1.45 5.29 -4.50
N TYR A 170 -1.28 6.28 -5.36
CA TYR A 170 -2.30 7.29 -5.65
C TYR A 170 -3.60 6.67 -6.16
N GLU A 171 -3.50 5.71 -7.08
CA GLU A 171 -4.67 5.02 -7.62
C GLU A 171 -5.36 4.15 -6.54
N LEU A 172 -4.59 3.45 -5.71
CA LEU A 172 -5.11 2.69 -4.57
C LEU A 172 -5.88 3.59 -3.61
N LEU A 173 -5.29 4.73 -3.20
CA LEU A 173 -5.93 5.73 -2.33
C LEU A 173 -7.12 6.44 -2.98
N THR A 174 -7.21 6.44 -4.31
CA THR A 174 -8.38 6.95 -5.03
C THR A 174 -9.50 5.91 -5.08
N ILE A 175 -9.16 4.64 -5.24
CA ILE A 175 -10.11 3.52 -5.22
C ILE A 175 -10.65 3.29 -3.80
N TYR A 176 -9.78 3.34 -2.81
CA TYR A 176 -10.07 3.11 -1.38
C TYR A 176 -9.61 4.31 -0.53
N PRO A 177 -10.34 5.43 -0.57
CA PRO A 177 -9.91 6.66 0.14
C PRO A 177 -9.98 6.56 1.66
N ASP A 178 -10.71 5.58 2.19
CA ASP A 178 -10.83 5.23 3.61
C ASP A 178 -9.85 4.13 4.05
N ALA A 179 -8.98 3.68 3.14
CA ALA A 179 -8.14 2.52 3.41
C ALA A 179 -7.20 2.72 4.60
N ALA A 180 -7.21 1.77 5.53
CA ALA A 180 -6.13 1.56 6.46
C ALA A 180 -5.02 0.74 5.78
N LEU A 181 -3.79 1.22 5.83
CA LEU A 181 -2.64 0.56 5.22
C LEU A 181 -1.82 -0.19 6.27
N PHE A 182 -1.32 -1.37 5.89
CA PHE A 182 -0.51 -2.22 6.75
C PHE A 182 0.70 -2.77 5.98
N ALA A 183 1.82 -2.95 6.68
CA ALA A 183 3.03 -3.56 6.15
C ALA A 183 3.55 -4.65 7.08
N ASP A 184 4.40 -5.50 6.54
CA ASP A 184 5.20 -6.44 7.31
C ASP A 184 6.34 -5.66 8.00
N PRO A 185 6.43 -5.68 9.34
CA PRO A 185 7.50 -4.98 10.07
C PRO A 185 8.88 -5.61 9.86
N ASP A 186 8.92 -6.90 9.51
CA ASP A 186 10.14 -7.68 9.44
C ASP A 186 10.69 -7.82 8.01
N ASN A 187 9.83 -7.49 6.99
CA ASN A 187 10.23 -7.65 5.59
C ASN A 187 9.65 -6.56 4.69
N TYR A 188 10.45 -5.55 4.39
CA TYR A 188 10.11 -4.44 3.50
C TYR A 188 9.88 -4.85 2.03
N LEU A 189 10.19 -6.09 1.63
CA LEU A 189 9.89 -6.63 0.30
C LEU A 189 8.50 -7.27 0.22
N ASN A 190 7.80 -7.40 1.34
CA ASN A 190 6.42 -7.87 1.34
C ASN A 190 5.46 -6.77 0.86
N PRO A 191 4.33 -7.15 0.24
CA PRO A 191 3.31 -6.21 -0.19
C PRO A 191 2.77 -5.37 0.96
N ILE A 192 2.35 -4.14 0.67
CA ILE A 192 1.45 -3.38 1.53
C ILE A 192 0.04 -3.93 1.36
N PHE A 193 -0.63 -4.14 2.47
CA PHE A 193 -2.04 -4.48 2.51
C PHE A 193 -2.87 -3.23 2.81
N ALA A 194 -3.93 -3.03 2.04
CA ALA A 194 -4.91 -1.96 2.23
C ALA A 194 -6.27 -2.57 2.58
N ALA A 195 -6.87 -2.16 3.69
CA ALA A 195 -8.20 -2.58 4.11
C ALA A 195 -9.19 -1.41 4.04
N SER A 196 -10.32 -1.61 3.39
CA SER A 196 -11.42 -0.65 3.21
C SER A 196 -12.77 -1.32 3.43
N GLU A 197 -13.83 -0.54 3.66
CA GLU A 197 -15.20 -1.05 3.66
C GLU A 197 -15.62 -1.64 2.31
N PHE A 198 -15.11 -1.07 1.22
CA PHE A 198 -15.43 -1.49 -0.15
C PHE A 198 -14.68 -2.73 -0.61
N GLY A 199 -13.65 -3.12 0.11
CA GLY A 199 -12.79 -4.25 -0.23
C GLY A 199 -11.40 -4.10 0.34
N ASP A 200 -10.44 -4.72 -0.32
CA ASP A 200 -9.05 -4.66 0.07
C ASP A 200 -8.11 -4.74 -1.14
N ALA A 201 -6.85 -4.39 -0.92
CA ALA A 201 -5.84 -4.44 -1.97
C ALA A 201 -4.47 -4.86 -1.43
N LEU A 202 -3.66 -5.40 -2.33
CA LEU A 202 -2.22 -5.57 -2.15
C LEU A 202 -1.47 -4.67 -3.13
N LEU A 203 -0.42 -4.02 -2.67
CA LEU A 203 0.49 -3.21 -3.46
C LEU A 203 1.91 -3.72 -3.27
N LEU A 204 2.54 -4.19 -4.36
CA LEU A 204 3.92 -4.65 -4.31
C LEU A 204 4.90 -3.50 -4.10
N PRO A 205 5.96 -3.71 -3.29
CA PRO A 205 7.02 -2.74 -3.11
C PRO A 205 7.86 -2.59 -4.37
N VAL A 206 8.44 -1.41 -4.54
CA VAL A 206 9.50 -1.17 -5.53
C VAL A 206 10.83 -1.61 -4.91
N ARG A 207 11.60 -2.39 -5.66
CA ARG A 207 12.98 -2.72 -5.28
C ARG A 207 13.86 -1.50 -5.58
N SER A 208 13.89 -0.55 -4.65
CA SER A 208 14.79 0.60 -4.76
C SER A 208 16.23 0.15 -4.55
N HIS A 209 17.10 0.43 -5.52
CA HIS A 209 18.54 0.16 -5.38
C HIS A 209 19.16 0.89 -4.18
N ALA A 210 18.68 2.08 -3.87
CA ALA A 210 19.14 2.84 -2.71
C ALA A 210 18.79 2.16 -1.37
N LYS A 211 17.55 1.65 -1.22
CA LYS A 211 17.15 0.88 -0.02
C LYS A 211 17.89 -0.45 0.09
N ALA A 212 18.07 -1.18 -1.00
CA ALA A 212 18.82 -2.43 -1.02
C ALA A 212 20.27 -2.20 -0.61
N LYS A 213 20.92 -1.13 -1.07
CA LYS A 213 22.27 -0.73 -0.63
C LYS A 213 22.32 -0.40 0.86
N ALA A 214 21.38 0.42 1.36
CA ALA A 214 21.31 0.81 2.76
C ALA A 214 21.08 -0.37 3.71
N GLU A 215 20.28 -1.37 3.32
CA GLU A 215 20.05 -2.57 4.13
C GLU A 215 21.18 -3.56 4.06
N ASN A 216 21.78 -3.75 2.90
CA ASN A 216 23.01 -4.52 2.82
C ASN A 216 24.09 -3.91 3.71
N ALA A 217 24.24 -2.58 3.73
CA ALA A 217 25.15 -1.89 4.62
C ALA A 217 24.81 -2.13 6.10
N ARG A 218 23.52 -2.04 6.49
CA ARG A 218 23.06 -2.32 7.87
C ARG A 218 23.27 -3.79 8.27
N LYS A 219 23.01 -4.71 7.35
CA LYS A 219 23.26 -6.14 7.59
C LYS A 219 24.74 -6.41 7.81
N ILE A 220 25.61 -5.86 6.97
CA ILE A 220 27.05 -5.96 7.11
C ILE A 220 27.53 -5.35 8.44
N ILE A 221 26.99 -4.19 8.85
CA ILE A 221 27.31 -3.56 10.13
C ILE A 221 26.89 -4.47 11.29
N ARG A 222 25.69 -5.05 11.29
CA ARG A 222 25.24 -5.98 12.34
C ARG A 222 26.06 -7.25 12.41
N GLU A 223 26.43 -7.80 11.25
CA GLU A 223 27.31 -8.98 11.18
C GLU A 223 28.71 -8.62 11.71
N ALA A 224 29.23 -7.44 11.37
CA ALA A 224 30.49 -6.93 11.89
C ALA A 224 30.47 -6.69 13.42
N GLU A 225 29.40 -6.17 13.97
CA GLU A 225 29.21 -5.98 15.41
C GLU A 225 29.16 -7.32 16.16
N ASN A 226 28.57 -8.37 15.55
CA ASN A 226 28.46 -9.70 16.15
C ASN A 226 29.75 -10.53 16.06
N ASP A 227 30.54 -10.34 15.00
CA ASP A 227 31.73 -11.18 14.71
C ASP A 227 33.07 -10.55 15.15
N SER A 228 33.07 -9.43 15.88
CA SER A 228 34.31 -8.73 16.30
C SER A 228 35.27 -8.42 15.14
N ILE A 229 34.72 -7.99 14.00
CA ILE A 229 35.52 -7.68 12.80
C ILE A 229 36.50 -6.51 13.09
N SER A 230 37.76 -6.63 12.64
CA SER A 230 38.77 -5.60 12.83
C SER A 230 38.46 -4.32 12.06
N LEU A 231 38.92 -3.16 12.57
CA LEU A 231 38.75 -1.85 11.94
C LEU A 231 39.22 -1.81 10.48
N ASP A 232 40.22 -2.59 10.12
CA ASP A 232 40.75 -2.68 8.74
C ASP A 232 39.79 -3.39 7.79
N GLN A 233 39.08 -4.41 8.28
CA GLN A 233 38.01 -5.07 7.51
C GLN A 233 36.79 -4.17 7.35
N PHE A 234 36.49 -3.32 8.34
CA PHE A 234 35.41 -2.35 8.27
C PHE A 234 35.69 -1.25 7.22
N ALA A 235 36.93 -0.76 7.14
CA ALA A 235 37.36 0.23 6.13
C ALA A 235 37.23 -0.33 4.70
N ALA A 236 37.62 -1.58 4.47
CA ALA A 236 37.47 -2.22 3.15
C ALA A 236 36.00 -2.39 2.71
N ILE A 237 35.07 -2.53 3.67
CA ILE A 237 33.63 -2.65 3.39
C ILE A 237 33.02 -1.28 3.04
N VAL A 238 33.45 -0.21 3.69
CA VAL A 238 32.99 1.16 3.43
C VAL A 238 33.38 1.62 2.03
N ASP A 239 34.59 1.28 1.57
CA ASP A 239 35.07 1.62 0.22
C ASP A 239 34.32 0.90 -0.93
N VAL A 240 33.68 -0.23 -0.64
CA VAL A 240 32.85 -0.96 -1.63
C VAL A 240 31.41 -0.41 -1.71
N VAL A 241 30.96 0.34 -0.70
CA VAL A 241 29.59 0.87 -0.60
C VAL A 241 29.51 2.34 -1.00
N ALA A 242 30.64 3.06 -1.08
CA ALA A 242 30.75 4.43 -1.59
C ALA A 242 30.82 4.45 -3.12
#